data_6f73efc61c663d7268dc9db3329988ac
#
_entry.id   6f73efc61c663d7268dc9db3329988ac
#
_cell.length_a   1.000
_cell.length_b   1.000
_cell.length_c   1.000
_cell.angle_alpha   90.00
_cell.angle_beta   90.00
_cell.angle_gamma   90.00
#
_symmetry.space_group_name_H-M   'P 1'
#
loop_
_entity.id
_entity.type
_entity.pdbx_description
1 polymer ?
#
loop_
_entity_poly.entity_id
_entity_poly.type
_entity_poly.pdbx_seq_one_letter_code
_entity_poly.pdbx_strand_id
1 'polypeptide(L)'
;MLQQVRFRYIAFAVATLALAATSDAAGQVTGTPRPPTKTVTPSRSQRRFRISAPDLSSRGRIALTHVYNGMGCTGQNISPALEWTNPPTGTKSFAVTAYDPDAPTGSGWWHWVMYNIPANATGLPAGAGTGRNAPRGSAQGNTDFGSKGYGGPCPPVGDPPHHYHFKVFALKVDKLDVPGNATAAMIGYNLNANKLATAEIVSLYGR
;
A
#
# COMPACT_ATOMS: atom_id res chain seq x y z
N MET A 1 27.82 27.59 -37.07
CA MET A 1 28.56 26.33 -37.22
C MET A 1 27.56 25.20 -37.00
N LEU A 2 27.01 24.64 -38.06
CA LEU A 2 26.08 23.51 -38.01
C LEU A 2 26.89 22.21 -38.11
N GLN A 3 26.76 21.33 -37.14
CA GLN A 3 27.37 20.02 -37.14
C GLN A 3 26.33 18.98 -37.58
N GLN A 4 26.52 18.43 -38.77
CA GLN A 4 25.70 17.42 -39.40
C GLN A 4 25.97 16.06 -38.74
N VAL A 5 24.92 15.40 -38.22
CA VAL A 5 24.97 14.03 -37.71
C VAL A 5 24.60 13.09 -38.90
N ARG A 6 25.52 12.25 -39.33
CA ARG A 6 25.33 11.25 -40.37
C ARG A 6 24.76 9.96 -39.75
N PHE A 7 23.55 9.58 -40.15
CA PHE A 7 22.99 8.24 -39.89
C PHE A 7 23.59 7.22 -40.87
N ARG A 8 24.18 6.15 -40.31
CA ARG A 8 24.62 4.98 -41.06
C ARG A 8 23.51 3.94 -41.04
N TYR A 9 22.96 3.61 -42.21
CA TYR A 9 22.07 2.47 -42.39
C TYR A 9 22.89 1.18 -42.49
N ILE A 10 22.55 0.20 -41.62
CA ILE A 10 23.09 -1.18 -41.71
C ILE A 10 22.03 -2.01 -42.42
N ALA A 11 22.39 -2.53 -43.58
CA ALA A 11 21.55 -3.42 -44.37
C ALA A 11 21.67 -4.86 -43.82
N PHE A 12 20.55 -5.48 -43.46
CA PHE A 12 20.48 -6.90 -43.13
C PHE A 12 20.16 -7.70 -44.38
N ALA A 13 21.07 -8.62 -44.72
CA ALA A 13 20.90 -9.61 -45.79
C ALA A 13 19.96 -10.74 -45.30
N VAL A 14 18.91 -11.00 -46.09
CA VAL A 14 17.99 -12.12 -45.85
C VAL A 14 18.56 -13.35 -46.59
N ALA A 15 18.95 -14.37 -45.82
CA ALA A 15 19.32 -15.69 -46.36
C ALA A 15 18.08 -16.57 -46.41
N THR A 16 17.63 -16.92 -47.60
CA THR A 16 16.57 -17.92 -47.84
C THR A 16 17.15 -19.32 -47.75
N LEU A 17 16.67 -20.13 -46.80
CA LEU A 17 16.98 -21.54 -46.65
C LEU A 17 15.85 -22.38 -47.22
N ALA A 18 16.12 -23.24 -48.21
CA ALA A 18 15.17 -24.15 -48.81
C ALA A 18 14.90 -25.35 -47.89
N LEU A 19 13.62 -25.67 -47.61
CA LEU A 19 13.20 -26.85 -46.87
C LEU A 19 13.07 -28.04 -47.83
N ALA A 20 13.83 -29.09 -47.60
CA ALA A 20 13.63 -30.41 -48.18
C ALA A 20 12.64 -31.20 -47.30
N ALA A 21 11.54 -31.63 -47.89
CA ALA A 21 10.56 -32.48 -47.22
C ALA A 21 11.02 -33.95 -47.24
N THR A 22 11.24 -34.52 -46.06
CA THR A 22 11.33 -36.00 -45.93
C THR A 22 10.13 -36.47 -45.14
N SER A 23 9.31 -37.31 -45.77
CA SER A 23 8.21 -38.06 -45.18
C SER A 23 8.78 -39.19 -44.34
N ASP A 24 8.47 -39.22 -43.04
CA ASP A 24 8.72 -40.40 -42.20
C ASP A 24 7.56 -40.78 -41.31
N ALA A 25 7.33 -42.06 -41.36
CA ALA A 25 6.47 -43.03 -40.70
C ALA A 25 5.81 -42.61 -39.39
N ALA A 26 4.51 -42.91 -39.35
CA ALA A 26 3.66 -42.96 -38.14
C ALA A 26 4.18 -43.96 -37.07
N GLY A 27 4.89 -43.42 -36.06
CA GLY A 27 5.17 -44.14 -34.81
C GLY A 27 4.05 -43.93 -33.81
N GLN A 28 3.31 -45.02 -33.46
CA GLN A 28 2.37 -45.01 -32.34
C GLN A 28 3.09 -44.74 -31.03
N VAL A 29 2.89 -43.53 -30.47
CA VAL A 29 3.33 -43.22 -29.12
C VAL A 29 2.31 -43.81 -28.15
N THR A 30 2.69 -44.95 -27.52
CA THR A 30 1.98 -45.49 -26.35
C THR A 30 2.15 -44.51 -25.20
N GLY A 31 1.10 -43.72 -24.95
CA GLY A 31 1.11 -42.71 -23.89
C GLY A 31 1.13 -43.38 -22.50
N THR A 32 2.24 -43.30 -21.82
CA THR A 32 2.30 -43.56 -20.36
C THR A 32 1.36 -42.59 -19.63
N PRO A 33 0.51 -43.08 -18.72
CA PRO A 33 -0.37 -42.20 -17.95
C PRO A 33 0.46 -41.16 -17.15
N ARG A 34 0.22 -39.86 -17.41
CA ARG A 34 0.84 -38.78 -16.65
C ARG A 34 0.38 -38.90 -15.19
N PRO A 35 1.30 -38.96 -14.22
CA PRO A 35 0.92 -39.02 -12.82
C PRO A 35 0.07 -37.79 -12.45
N PRO A 36 -0.91 -37.91 -11.53
CA PRO A 36 -1.79 -36.82 -11.15
C PRO A 36 -0.98 -35.68 -10.60
N THR A 37 -1.14 -34.50 -11.20
CA THR A 37 -0.52 -33.27 -10.75
C THR A 37 -1.04 -32.98 -9.34
N LYS A 38 -0.19 -33.12 -8.32
CA LYS A 38 -0.55 -32.73 -6.94
C LYS A 38 -0.89 -31.25 -6.95
N THR A 39 -2.14 -30.92 -6.69
CA THR A 39 -2.57 -29.54 -6.45
C THR A 39 -1.87 -29.06 -5.17
N VAL A 40 -0.79 -28.32 -5.32
CA VAL A 40 -0.07 -27.74 -4.19
C VAL A 40 -0.91 -26.59 -3.67
N THR A 41 -1.63 -26.81 -2.55
CA THR A 41 -2.28 -25.72 -1.83
C THR A 41 -1.19 -24.78 -1.35
N PRO A 42 -1.25 -23.46 -1.67
CA PRO A 42 -0.22 -22.52 -1.26
C PRO A 42 -0.04 -22.56 0.25
N SER A 43 1.20 -22.72 0.72
CA SER A 43 1.56 -22.64 2.12
C SER A 43 1.09 -21.30 2.71
N ARG A 44 0.76 -21.24 4.01
CA ARG A 44 0.39 -20.01 4.74
C ARG A 44 1.40 -18.88 4.53
N SER A 45 2.70 -19.20 4.32
CA SER A 45 3.79 -18.25 4.02
C SER A 45 3.69 -17.62 2.61
N GLN A 46 2.90 -18.20 1.70
CA GLN A 46 2.71 -17.68 0.33
C GLN A 46 1.49 -16.78 0.19
N ARG A 47 0.69 -16.59 1.24
CA ARG A 47 -0.43 -15.65 1.20
C ARG A 47 0.08 -14.24 1.44
N ARG A 48 -0.18 -13.37 0.48
CA ARG A 48 0.23 -11.96 0.53
C ARG A 48 -0.41 -11.25 1.74
N PHE A 49 0.35 -10.44 2.45
CA PHE A 49 -0.15 -9.50 3.45
C PHE A 49 -1.12 -8.51 2.77
N ARG A 50 -2.31 -8.33 3.33
CA ARG A 50 -3.39 -7.51 2.76
C ARG A 50 -4.01 -6.62 3.81
N ILE A 51 -4.52 -5.47 3.35
CA ILE A 51 -5.38 -4.56 4.10
C ILE A 51 -6.73 -4.48 3.40
N SER A 52 -7.80 -4.34 4.17
CA SER A 52 -9.13 -3.95 3.75
C SER A 52 -9.65 -2.84 4.65
N ALA A 53 -10.56 -2.04 4.13
CA ALA A 53 -11.22 -0.99 4.86
C ALA A 53 -12.70 -1.01 4.44
N PRO A 54 -13.59 -1.64 5.23
CA PRO A 54 -15.01 -1.78 4.89
C PRO A 54 -15.70 -0.44 4.61
N ASP A 55 -15.27 0.60 5.33
CA ASP A 55 -15.83 1.95 5.24
C ASP A 55 -15.23 2.79 4.10
N LEU A 56 -14.14 2.32 3.49
CA LEU A 56 -13.47 2.98 2.37
C LEU A 56 -13.63 2.13 1.11
N SER A 57 -14.41 2.58 0.15
CA SER A 57 -14.45 1.90 -1.12
C SER A 57 -13.12 2.11 -1.87
N SER A 58 -12.50 1.02 -2.33
CA SER A 58 -11.20 1.00 -3.03
C SER A 58 -11.20 1.74 -4.39
N ARG A 59 -12.31 2.32 -4.80
CA ARG A 59 -12.48 3.17 -5.99
C ARG A 59 -13.53 4.25 -5.77
N GLY A 60 -14.07 4.40 -4.55
CA GLY A 60 -15.10 5.35 -4.21
C GLY A 60 -14.56 6.57 -3.49
N ARG A 61 -15.41 7.58 -3.41
CA ARG A 61 -15.15 8.75 -2.59
C ARG A 61 -15.19 8.36 -1.12
N ILE A 62 -14.25 8.90 -0.35
CA ILE A 62 -14.29 8.82 1.11
C ILE A 62 -15.57 9.49 1.60
N ALA A 63 -16.32 8.82 2.47
CA ALA A 63 -17.57 9.33 3.02
C ALA A 63 -17.31 10.52 3.97
N LEU A 64 -18.31 11.41 4.11
CA LEU A 64 -18.25 12.58 5.01
C LEU A 64 -17.91 12.19 6.47
N THR A 65 -18.25 10.99 6.88
CA THR A 65 -17.88 10.43 8.20
C THR A 65 -16.37 10.53 8.46
N HIS A 66 -15.56 10.33 7.41
CA HIS A 66 -14.10 10.31 7.52
C HIS A 66 -13.43 11.62 7.12
N VAL A 67 -14.18 12.57 6.56
CA VAL A 67 -13.68 13.88 6.12
C VAL A 67 -13.38 14.76 7.34
N TYR A 68 -12.38 15.63 7.20
CA TYR A 68 -11.96 16.55 8.24
C TYR A 68 -13.09 17.48 8.68
N ASN A 69 -13.04 17.90 9.94
CA ASN A 69 -13.93 18.94 10.49
C ASN A 69 -13.09 20.20 10.77
N GLY A 70 -13.00 21.06 9.78
CA GLY A 70 -12.17 22.28 9.82
C GLY A 70 -11.61 22.60 8.44
N MET A 71 -10.88 23.70 8.30
CA MET A 71 -10.30 24.18 7.04
C MET A 71 -11.35 24.32 5.90
N GLY A 72 -12.60 24.65 6.27
CA GLY A 72 -13.72 24.72 5.33
C GLY A 72 -14.37 23.39 4.97
N CYS A 73 -13.97 22.28 5.61
CA CYS A 73 -14.65 20.99 5.55
C CYS A 73 -15.54 20.76 6.77
N THR A 74 -16.63 20.01 6.58
CA THR A 74 -17.68 19.76 7.60
C THR A 74 -17.92 18.27 7.80
N GLY A 75 -16.89 17.43 7.73
CA GLY A 75 -16.97 16.01 7.99
C GLY A 75 -17.02 15.69 9.49
N GLN A 76 -17.14 14.40 9.82
CA GLN A 76 -17.16 13.95 11.22
C GLN A 76 -15.75 13.65 11.77
N ASN A 77 -14.74 13.63 10.91
CA ASN A 77 -13.33 13.35 11.25
C ASN A 77 -13.12 12.03 12.01
N ILE A 78 -13.89 11.01 11.70
CA ILE A 78 -13.77 9.67 12.29
C ILE A 78 -12.80 8.86 11.42
N SER A 79 -11.73 8.30 12.00
CA SER A 79 -10.84 7.41 11.25
C SER A 79 -11.59 6.15 10.80
N PRO A 80 -11.31 5.65 9.57
CA PRO A 80 -11.97 4.44 9.07
C PRO A 80 -11.57 3.20 9.88
N ALA A 81 -12.44 2.18 9.84
CA ALA A 81 -12.07 0.84 10.25
C ALA A 81 -11.08 0.25 9.24
N LEU A 82 -10.06 -0.42 9.75
CA LEU A 82 -9.04 -1.10 8.94
C LEU A 82 -8.89 -2.54 9.42
N GLU A 83 -8.80 -3.48 8.49
CA GLU A 83 -8.55 -4.88 8.77
C GLU A 83 -7.35 -5.37 7.96
N TRP A 84 -6.57 -6.30 8.51
CA TRP A 84 -5.45 -6.90 7.78
C TRP A 84 -5.34 -8.39 8.02
N THR A 85 -4.81 -9.08 6.99
CA THR A 85 -4.68 -10.53 6.97
C THR A 85 -3.31 -10.97 6.47
N ASN A 86 -2.90 -12.16 6.88
CA ASN A 86 -1.66 -12.81 6.46
C ASN A 86 -0.39 -11.96 6.70
N PRO A 87 -0.18 -11.44 7.92
CA PRO A 87 1.08 -10.80 8.22
C PRO A 87 2.24 -11.79 8.08
N PRO A 88 3.45 -11.32 7.67
CA PRO A 88 4.63 -12.18 7.59
C PRO A 88 4.96 -12.84 8.93
N THR A 89 5.56 -14.03 8.87
CA THR A 89 6.15 -14.65 10.05
C THR A 89 7.23 -13.72 10.64
N GLY A 90 7.28 -13.63 11.96
CA GLY A 90 8.20 -12.72 12.65
C GLY A 90 7.67 -11.31 12.86
N THR A 91 6.40 -11.04 12.49
CA THR A 91 5.75 -9.77 12.83
C THR A 91 5.61 -9.65 14.34
N LYS A 92 6.14 -8.57 14.91
CA LYS A 92 6.14 -8.28 16.35
C LYS A 92 5.25 -7.11 16.73
N SER A 93 5.00 -6.18 15.80
CA SER A 93 4.05 -5.09 15.95
C SER A 93 3.55 -4.62 14.58
N PHE A 94 2.53 -3.76 14.60
CA PHE A 94 2.05 -3.08 13.40
C PHE A 94 2.11 -1.56 13.56
N ALA A 95 2.05 -0.87 12.42
CA ALA A 95 1.78 0.54 12.34
C ALA A 95 0.83 0.83 11.17
N VAL A 96 0.07 1.93 11.29
CA VAL A 96 -0.84 2.42 10.26
C VAL A 96 -0.47 3.86 9.92
N THR A 97 -0.52 4.21 8.64
CA THR A 97 -0.39 5.59 8.17
C THR A 97 -1.50 5.92 7.18
N ALA A 98 -1.92 7.20 7.16
CA ALA A 98 -2.69 7.79 6.07
C ALA A 98 -1.92 9.00 5.54
N TYR A 99 -1.70 9.04 4.22
CA TYR A 99 -0.87 10.05 3.57
C TYR A 99 -1.48 10.46 2.23
N ASP A 100 -1.44 11.75 1.95
CA ASP A 100 -1.90 12.38 0.72
C ASP A 100 -0.68 12.94 -0.04
N PRO A 101 -0.23 12.31 -1.13
CA PRO A 101 0.87 12.84 -1.95
C PRO A 101 0.46 14.01 -2.84
N ASP A 102 -0.84 14.22 -3.07
CA ASP A 102 -1.35 15.23 -4.01
C ASP A 102 -1.51 16.60 -3.35
N ALA A 103 -1.42 16.67 -2.01
CA ALA A 103 -1.52 17.94 -1.29
C ALA A 103 -0.46 18.93 -1.77
N PRO A 104 -0.83 20.21 -2.10
CA PRO A 104 0.06 21.20 -2.72
C PRO A 104 1.03 21.85 -1.71
N THR A 105 1.75 21.03 -0.95
CA THR A 105 2.69 21.47 0.11
C THR A 105 4.16 21.23 -0.25
N GLY A 106 4.42 20.62 -1.41
CA GLY A 106 5.77 20.20 -1.83
C GLY A 106 6.27 18.89 -1.20
N SER A 107 5.61 18.42 -0.13
CA SER A 107 5.94 17.15 0.57
C SER A 107 4.74 16.27 0.84
N GLY A 108 3.58 16.57 0.23
CA GLY A 108 2.31 15.92 0.55
C GLY A 108 1.80 16.27 1.95
N TRP A 109 0.87 15.46 2.48
CA TRP A 109 0.27 15.71 3.78
C TRP A 109 0.03 14.42 4.55
N TRP A 110 0.55 14.36 5.78
CA TRP A 110 0.33 13.24 6.69
C TRP A 110 -0.96 13.43 7.47
N HIS A 111 -1.91 12.54 7.24
CA HIS A 111 -3.25 12.55 7.85
C HIS A 111 -3.34 11.73 9.13
N TRP A 112 -2.56 10.66 9.24
CA TRP A 112 -2.58 9.75 10.38
C TRP A 112 -1.28 8.96 10.48
N VAL A 113 -0.78 8.79 11.71
CA VAL A 113 0.31 7.88 12.02
C VAL A 113 0.02 7.24 13.37
N MET A 114 -0.21 5.94 13.38
CA MET A 114 -0.34 5.12 14.58
C MET A 114 0.70 4.00 14.53
N TYR A 115 1.39 3.76 15.64
CA TYR A 115 2.47 2.78 15.72
C TYR A 115 2.44 2.03 17.05
N ASN A 116 3.31 1.02 17.23
CA ASN A 116 3.31 0.13 18.39
C ASN A 116 1.97 -0.59 18.58
N ILE A 117 1.28 -0.91 17.49
CA ILE A 117 0.05 -1.70 17.52
C ILE A 117 0.46 -3.15 17.80
N PRO A 118 -0.13 -3.84 18.79
CA PRO A 118 0.27 -5.19 19.18
C PRO A 118 0.19 -6.21 18.05
N ALA A 119 1.10 -7.21 18.06
CA ALA A 119 1.17 -8.26 17.03
C ALA A 119 -0.09 -9.13 16.90
N ASN A 120 -0.91 -9.21 17.93
CA ASN A 120 -2.18 -9.94 17.91
C ASN A 120 -3.36 -9.13 17.35
N ALA A 121 -3.15 -7.84 17.01
CA ALA A 121 -4.17 -7.03 16.36
C ALA A 121 -4.38 -7.49 14.90
N THR A 122 -5.63 -7.61 14.50
CA THR A 122 -6.04 -7.93 13.11
C THR A 122 -6.69 -6.74 12.42
N GLY A 123 -6.74 -5.59 13.08
CA GLY A 123 -7.37 -4.38 12.56
C GLY A 123 -7.41 -3.25 13.57
N LEU A 124 -7.98 -2.14 13.14
CA LEU A 124 -8.35 -0.99 13.94
C LEU A 124 -9.83 -0.72 13.76
N PRO A 125 -10.61 -0.52 14.84
CA PRO A 125 -12.01 -0.11 14.71
C PRO A 125 -12.11 1.33 14.19
N ALA A 126 -13.26 1.69 13.66
CA ALA A 126 -13.57 3.07 13.32
C ALA A 126 -13.38 3.97 14.55
N GLY A 127 -12.81 5.16 14.34
CA GLY A 127 -12.51 6.11 15.41
C GLY A 127 -11.24 5.81 16.23
N ALA A 128 -10.47 4.76 15.92
CA ALA A 128 -9.19 4.49 16.58
C ALA A 128 -8.21 5.67 16.50
N GLY A 129 -8.31 6.49 15.48
CA GLY A 129 -7.50 7.70 15.29
C GLY A 129 -7.67 8.77 16.37
N THR A 130 -8.76 8.74 17.15
CA THR A 130 -8.95 9.62 18.32
C THR A 130 -8.29 9.08 19.60
N GLY A 131 -7.74 7.88 19.54
CA GLY A 131 -7.17 7.18 20.70
C GLY A 131 -8.18 6.43 21.59
N ARG A 132 -9.47 6.71 21.49
CA ARG A 132 -10.50 6.12 22.39
C ARG A 132 -10.63 4.61 22.22
N ASN A 133 -10.59 4.13 20.97
CA ASN A 133 -10.73 2.72 20.61
C ASN A 133 -9.42 2.12 20.08
N ALA A 134 -8.29 2.78 20.35
CA ALA A 134 -6.99 2.31 19.91
C ALA A 134 -6.57 1.05 20.71
N PRO A 135 -5.89 0.06 20.08
CA PRO A 135 -5.34 -1.07 20.78
C PRO A 135 -4.41 -0.63 21.92
N ARG A 136 -4.53 -1.27 23.09
CA ARG A 136 -3.70 -0.94 24.25
C ARG A 136 -2.21 -1.06 23.92
N GLY A 137 -1.42 -0.05 24.28
CA GLY A 137 0.02 0.01 24.00
C GLY A 137 0.39 0.72 22.69
N SER A 138 -0.58 0.98 21.79
CA SER A 138 -0.33 1.78 20.61
C SER A 138 -0.10 3.26 20.93
N ALA A 139 0.58 3.96 20.03
CA ALA A 139 0.87 5.39 20.13
C ALA A 139 0.45 6.12 18.85
N GLN A 140 0.04 7.38 19.00
CA GLN A 140 -0.25 8.28 17.88
C GLN A 140 0.95 9.20 17.63
N GLY A 141 1.34 9.35 16.36
CA GLY A 141 2.33 10.33 15.91
C GLY A 141 1.73 11.69 15.60
N ASN A 142 2.58 12.72 15.54
CA ASN A 142 2.19 14.02 15.04
C ASN A 142 1.93 13.96 13.52
N THR A 143 0.88 14.64 13.09
CA THR A 143 0.50 14.80 11.68
C THR A 143 0.77 16.22 11.23
N ASP A 144 0.58 16.50 9.93
CA ASP A 144 0.76 17.85 9.39
C ASP A 144 -0.37 18.82 9.80
N PHE A 145 -1.41 18.32 10.47
CA PHE A 145 -2.38 19.16 11.18
C PHE A 145 -1.84 19.77 12.49
N GLY A 146 -0.57 19.50 12.86
CA GLY A 146 0.05 19.99 14.09
C GLY A 146 -0.41 19.27 15.36
N SER A 147 -1.13 18.16 15.23
CA SER A 147 -1.68 17.38 16.34
C SER A 147 -1.49 15.88 16.10
N LYS A 148 -1.67 15.09 17.17
CA LYS A 148 -1.68 13.63 17.10
C LYS A 148 -3.07 13.12 16.73
N GLY A 149 -3.09 11.97 16.05
CA GLY A 149 -4.32 11.28 15.69
C GLY A 149 -4.68 11.41 14.23
N TYR A 150 -5.95 11.16 13.92
CA TYR A 150 -6.46 11.19 12.56
C TYR A 150 -7.00 12.57 12.20
N GLY A 151 -6.54 13.12 11.07
CA GLY A 151 -7.17 14.24 10.38
C GLY A 151 -7.65 13.77 9.01
N GLY A 152 -8.93 13.90 8.74
CA GLY A 152 -9.55 13.44 7.51
C GLY A 152 -9.17 14.25 6.27
N PRO A 153 -9.57 13.80 5.07
CA PRO A 153 -9.43 14.55 3.83
C PRO A 153 -10.07 15.93 3.89
N CYS A 154 -9.38 16.93 3.35
CA CYS A 154 -9.92 18.27 3.10
C CYS A 154 -9.07 18.99 2.03
N PRO A 155 -9.07 18.53 0.77
CA PRO A 155 -8.28 19.15 -0.28
C PRO A 155 -8.79 20.54 -0.62
N PRO A 156 -8.03 21.42 -1.30
CA PRO A 156 -8.52 22.70 -1.80
C PRO A 156 -9.74 22.54 -2.70
N VAL A 157 -10.63 23.54 -2.68
CA VAL A 157 -11.80 23.56 -3.57
C VAL A 157 -11.33 23.71 -5.01
N GLY A 158 -11.83 22.83 -5.89
CA GLY A 158 -11.53 22.87 -7.32
C GLY A 158 -10.31 22.04 -7.72
N ASP A 159 -9.54 21.51 -6.77
CA ASP A 159 -8.49 20.54 -7.09
C ASP A 159 -9.09 19.22 -7.62
N PRO A 160 -8.37 18.51 -8.49
CA PRO A 160 -8.71 17.12 -8.79
C PRO A 160 -8.83 16.30 -7.51
N PRO A 161 -9.62 15.20 -7.50
CA PRO A 161 -9.67 14.34 -6.33
C PRO A 161 -8.27 13.83 -5.93
N HIS A 162 -7.88 14.03 -4.67
CA HIS A 162 -6.62 13.57 -4.11
C HIS A 162 -6.67 12.08 -3.78
N HIS A 163 -5.50 11.42 -3.77
CA HIS A 163 -5.31 10.01 -3.43
C HIS A 163 -4.86 9.88 -1.97
N TYR A 164 -5.70 9.26 -1.15
CA TYR A 164 -5.39 9.00 0.27
C TYR A 164 -4.88 7.58 0.43
N HIS A 165 -3.60 7.44 0.74
CA HIS A 165 -2.87 6.18 0.87
C HIS A 165 -2.94 5.70 2.31
N PHE A 166 -3.79 4.70 2.60
CA PHE A 166 -3.83 4.01 3.89
C PHE A 166 -2.91 2.80 3.83
N LYS A 167 -1.87 2.78 4.66
CA LYS A 167 -0.89 1.69 4.72
C LYS A 167 -0.87 1.04 6.09
N VAL A 168 -0.74 -0.28 6.11
CA VAL A 168 -0.39 -1.05 7.31
C VAL A 168 1.00 -1.63 7.12
N PHE A 169 1.85 -1.46 8.12
CA PHE A 169 3.21 -1.99 8.18
C PHE A 169 3.25 -3.14 9.18
N ALA A 170 3.77 -4.29 8.76
CA ALA A 170 4.15 -5.39 9.67
C ALA A 170 5.63 -5.21 10.03
N LEU A 171 5.94 -5.08 11.33
CA LEU A 171 7.26 -4.71 11.82
C LEU A 171 7.97 -5.88 12.50
N LYS A 172 9.32 -5.92 12.38
CA LYS A 172 10.20 -6.90 13.03
C LYS A 172 10.54 -6.57 14.49
N VAL A 173 10.09 -5.43 14.99
CA VAL A 173 10.31 -4.93 16.35
C VAL A 173 9.01 -4.86 17.12
N ASP A 174 9.07 -5.12 18.43
CA ASP A 174 7.88 -5.03 19.30
C ASP A 174 7.44 -3.58 19.51
N LYS A 175 8.42 -2.67 19.52
CA LYS A 175 8.21 -1.25 19.75
C LYS A 175 9.17 -0.42 18.90
N LEU A 176 8.66 0.64 18.27
CA LEU A 176 9.47 1.70 17.70
C LEU A 176 9.90 2.63 18.83
N ASP A 177 11.20 2.81 18.96
CA ASP A 177 11.78 3.79 19.86
C ASP A 177 11.97 5.11 19.10
N VAL A 178 10.98 6.00 19.25
CA VAL A 178 10.98 7.33 18.65
C VAL A 178 10.62 8.39 19.69
N PRO A 179 11.17 9.61 19.60
CA PRO A 179 10.81 10.70 20.50
C PRO A 179 9.31 10.97 20.51
N GLY A 180 8.76 11.33 21.66
CA GLY A 180 7.31 11.59 21.80
C GLY A 180 6.78 12.76 20.95
N ASN A 181 7.67 13.61 20.45
CA ASN A 181 7.38 14.70 19.50
C ASN A 181 7.82 14.39 18.06
N ALA A 182 8.16 13.14 17.75
CA ALA A 182 8.58 12.75 16.41
C ALA A 182 7.55 13.18 15.36
N THR A 183 8.05 13.71 14.25
CA THR A 183 7.21 14.03 13.07
C THR A 183 6.75 12.75 12.37
N ALA A 184 5.68 12.83 11.59
CA ALA A 184 5.22 11.72 10.76
C ALA A 184 6.33 11.20 9.84
N ALA A 185 7.13 12.10 9.25
CA ALA A 185 8.25 11.74 8.38
C ALA A 185 9.34 10.95 9.14
N MET A 186 9.69 11.34 10.37
CA MET A 186 10.66 10.61 11.21
C MET A 186 10.12 9.22 11.57
N ILE A 187 8.85 9.13 11.94
CA ILE A 187 8.21 7.83 12.21
C ILE A 187 8.22 6.98 10.93
N GLY A 188 7.84 7.54 9.78
CA GLY A 188 7.87 6.88 8.48
C GLY A 188 9.24 6.31 8.10
N TYR A 189 10.32 7.04 8.38
CA TYR A 189 11.69 6.55 8.22
C TYR A 189 11.94 5.29 9.06
N ASN A 190 11.58 5.32 10.35
CA ASN A 190 11.73 4.18 11.26
C ASN A 190 10.84 2.99 10.86
N LEU A 191 9.61 3.25 10.36
CA LEU A 191 8.74 2.21 9.82
C LEU A 191 9.42 1.50 8.63
N ASN A 192 9.99 2.27 7.70
CA ASN A 192 10.69 1.71 6.55
C ASN A 192 11.92 0.88 6.92
N ALA A 193 12.68 1.27 7.94
CA ALA A 193 13.85 0.54 8.44
C ALA A 193 13.48 -0.77 9.15
N ASN A 194 12.27 -0.87 9.70
CA ASN A 194 11.83 -2.01 10.52
C ASN A 194 10.74 -2.86 9.90
N LYS A 195 10.22 -2.52 8.71
CA LYS A 195 9.15 -3.30 8.06
C LYS A 195 9.61 -4.67 7.57
N LEU A 196 8.77 -5.67 7.77
CA LEU A 196 8.82 -6.97 7.09
C LEU A 196 7.99 -6.93 5.81
N ALA A 197 6.83 -6.27 5.84
CA ALA A 197 5.95 -6.07 4.70
C ALA A 197 5.05 -4.85 4.92
N THR A 198 4.46 -4.40 3.82
CA THR A 198 3.45 -3.33 3.81
C THR A 198 2.27 -3.77 2.94
N ALA A 199 1.06 -3.46 3.37
CA ALA A 199 -0.14 -3.56 2.56
C ALA A 199 -0.80 -2.16 2.48
N GLU A 200 -1.47 -1.88 1.37
CA GLU A 200 -1.98 -0.55 1.05
C GLU A 200 -3.36 -0.61 0.40
N ILE A 201 -4.20 0.36 0.73
CA ILE A 201 -5.43 0.71 0.02
C ILE A 201 -5.39 2.21 -0.29
N VAL A 202 -5.82 2.60 -1.48
CA VAL A 202 -5.91 4.00 -1.91
C VAL A 202 -7.37 4.35 -2.13
N SER A 203 -7.82 5.45 -1.54
CA SER A 203 -9.18 5.99 -1.69
C SER A 203 -9.11 7.44 -2.15
N LEU A 204 -10.17 7.91 -2.84
CA LEU A 204 -10.20 9.24 -3.43
C LEU A 204 -11.13 10.15 -2.64
N TYR A 205 -10.77 11.42 -2.55
CA TYR A 205 -11.67 12.47 -2.10
C TYR A 205 -11.35 13.80 -2.80
N GLY A 206 -12.39 14.53 -3.20
CA GLY A 206 -12.32 15.89 -3.75
C GLY A 206 -13.61 16.65 -3.43
N ARG A 207 -13.58 17.97 -3.51
CA ARG A 207 -14.73 18.87 -3.23
C ARG A 207 -14.84 20.04 -4.22
#